data_a0cf166425f8090297bbc045a895d78e
#
_entry.id   a0cf166425f8090297bbc045a895d78e
#
_cell.length_a   1.000
_cell.length_b   1.000
_cell.length_c   1.000
_cell.angle_alpha   90.00
_cell.angle_beta   90.00
_cell.angle_gamma   90.00
#
_symmetry.space_group_name_H-M   'P 1'
#
loop_
_entity.id
_entity.type
_entity.pdbx_description
1 polymer ?
#
loop_
_entity_poly.entity_id
_entity_poly.type
_entity_poly.pdbx_seq_one_letter_code
_entity_poly.pdbx_strand_id
1 'polypeptide(L)'
;MYALVNFSGSQIKIEEGLNVRVPFQNLKVGSKVILDNVLFFDNGKQQQIGSPYIKSLSFEAKIVSHDSDNKILVYKKKRRKGYEKKRGHTQKFSTIKVDKLSVVKKKSTVKKAPKSSTAKKTPKAKEKK
;
A
#
# COMPACT_ATOMS: atom_id res chain seq x y z
N MET A 1 -18.44 -11.83 -6.46
CA MET A 1 -16.97 -11.90 -6.66
C MET A 1 -16.27 -11.26 -5.47
N TYR A 2 -15.19 -11.87 -4.98
CA TYR A 2 -14.38 -11.26 -3.92
C TYR A 2 -12.91 -11.61 -4.10
N ALA A 3 -12.05 -10.79 -3.52
CA ALA A 3 -10.61 -11.04 -3.50
C ALA A 3 -10.03 -10.78 -2.10
N LEU A 4 -9.00 -11.51 -1.74
CA LEU A 4 -8.15 -11.24 -0.57
C LEU A 4 -6.87 -10.58 -1.04
N VAL A 5 -6.59 -9.40 -0.51
CA VAL A 5 -5.45 -8.59 -0.88
C VAL A 5 -4.63 -8.26 0.35
N ASN A 6 -3.32 -8.34 0.23
CA ASN A 6 -2.42 -7.82 1.26
C ASN A 6 -2.07 -6.37 0.93
N PHE A 7 -2.59 -5.44 1.72
CA PHE A 7 -2.38 -4.01 1.52
C PHE A 7 -1.84 -3.34 2.77
N SER A 8 -0.69 -2.67 2.64
CA SER A 8 0.01 -2.01 3.74
C SER A 8 0.20 -2.90 4.99
N GLY A 9 0.51 -4.18 4.78
CA GLY A 9 0.73 -5.16 5.85
C GLY A 9 -0.54 -5.78 6.44
N SER A 10 -1.72 -5.38 5.99
CA SER A 10 -3.01 -5.95 6.42
C SER A 10 -3.64 -6.77 5.30
N GLN A 11 -4.19 -7.93 5.64
CA GLN A 11 -4.98 -8.73 4.71
C GLN A 11 -6.42 -8.25 4.75
N ILE A 12 -6.97 -7.95 3.59
CA ILE A 12 -8.27 -7.30 3.47
C ILE A 12 -9.09 -8.05 2.43
N LYS A 13 -10.34 -8.35 2.77
CA LYS A 13 -11.33 -8.84 1.83
C LYS A 13 -11.93 -7.66 1.08
N ILE A 14 -11.90 -7.70 -0.24
CA ILE A 14 -12.52 -6.72 -1.11
C ILE A 14 -13.62 -7.35 -1.94
N GLU A 15 -14.72 -6.63 -2.08
CA GLU A 15 -15.87 -7.01 -2.93
C GLU A 15 -16.23 -5.81 -3.82
N GLU A 16 -16.89 -6.07 -4.93
CA GLU A 16 -17.31 -5.02 -5.85
C GLU A 16 -18.33 -4.07 -5.20
N GLY A 17 -18.09 -2.78 -5.33
CA GLY A 17 -18.98 -1.72 -4.85
C GLY A 17 -18.96 -1.48 -3.35
N LEU A 18 -18.27 -2.29 -2.55
CA LEU A 18 -18.18 -2.10 -1.10
C LEU A 18 -17.05 -1.14 -0.72
N ASN A 19 -17.32 -0.38 0.35
CA ASN A 19 -16.32 0.44 1.00
C ASN A 19 -15.54 -0.41 2.02
N VAL A 20 -14.21 -0.38 1.92
CA VAL A 20 -13.34 -1.17 2.78
C VAL A 20 -12.38 -0.24 3.53
N ARG A 21 -12.26 -0.48 4.82
CA ARG A 21 -11.33 0.25 5.69
C ARG A 21 -9.92 -0.32 5.55
N VAL A 22 -8.95 0.57 5.32
CA VAL A 22 -7.54 0.23 5.14
C VAL A 22 -6.66 1.11 6.03
N PRO A 23 -5.42 0.72 6.33
CA PRO A 23 -4.47 1.60 6.99
C PRO A 23 -4.33 2.92 6.24
N PHE A 24 -4.10 4.00 6.98
CA PHE A 24 -4.03 5.36 6.42
C PHE A 24 -3.05 5.45 5.25
N GLN A 25 -3.53 6.01 4.14
CA GLN A 25 -2.75 6.28 2.94
C GLN A 25 -2.52 7.78 2.79
N ASN A 26 -1.28 8.19 2.58
CA ASN A 26 -0.94 9.61 2.40
C ASN A 26 -1.19 10.06 0.94
N LEU A 27 -2.42 9.89 0.47
CA LEU A 27 -2.89 10.28 -0.85
C LEU A 27 -4.15 11.14 -0.70
N LYS A 28 -4.44 11.97 -1.69
CA LYS A 28 -5.66 12.80 -1.67
C LYS A 28 -6.91 11.95 -1.87
N VAL A 29 -8.02 12.38 -1.26
CA VAL A 29 -9.35 11.80 -1.52
C VAL A 29 -9.65 11.86 -3.02
N GLY A 30 -10.22 10.79 -3.56
CA GLY A 30 -10.47 10.62 -5.01
C GLY A 30 -9.29 10.03 -5.79
N SER A 31 -8.09 9.93 -5.21
CA SER A 31 -6.93 9.30 -5.85
C SER A 31 -7.13 7.80 -6.04
N LYS A 32 -6.58 7.29 -7.13
CA LYS A 32 -6.55 5.86 -7.40
C LYS A 32 -5.41 5.18 -6.63
N VAL A 33 -5.72 4.02 -6.08
CA VAL A 33 -4.77 3.13 -5.41
C VAL A 33 -4.76 1.80 -6.15
N ILE A 34 -3.58 1.26 -6.40
CA ILE A 34 -3.41 -0.04 -7.05
C ILE A 34 -3.17 -1.10 -5.97
N LEU A 35 -3.98 -2.14 -6.00
CA LEU A 35 -3.91 -3.29 -5.10
C LEU A 35 -3.24 -4.46 -5.84
N ASP A 36 -1.92 -4.58 -5.68
CA ASP A 36 -1.08 -5.50 -6.45
C ASP A 36 -0.92 -6.88 -5.82
N ASN A 37 -0.95 -6.96 -4.48
CA ASN A 37 -0.62 -8.17 -3.74
C ASN A 37 -1.87 -9.00 -3.50
N VAL A 38 -2.39 -9.62 -4.55
CA VAL A 38 -3.59 -10.47 -4.48
C VAL A 38 -3.20 -11.85 -4.00
N LEU A 39 -3.77 -12.29 -2.87
CA LEU A 39 -3.55 -13.62 -2.28
C LEU A 39 -4.50 -14.65 -2.84
N PHE A 40 -5.75 -14.25 -3.00
CA PHE A 40 -6.85 -15.11 -3.43
C PHE A 40 -7.86 -14.31 -4.25
N PHE A 41 -8.42 -14.92 -5.26
CA PHE A 41 -9.47 -14.35 -6.09
C PHE A 41 -10.54 -15.39 -6.40
N ASP A 42 -11.79 -15.03 -6.16
CA ASP A 42 -12.97 -15.86 -6.49
C ASP A 42 -13.91 -15.08 -7.41
N ASN A 43 -14.09 -15.63 -8.60
CA ASN A 43 -15.01 -15.09 -9.60
C ASN A 43 -16.39 -15.77 -9.59
N GLY A 44 -16.69 -16.61 -8.59
CA GLY A 44 -17.90 -17.42 -8.51
C GLY A 44 -17.90 -18.66 -9.42
N LYS A 45 -17.04 -18.71 -10.44
CA LYS A 45 -16.87 -19.87 -11.35
C LYS A 45 -15.50 -20.54 -11.18
N GLN A 46 -14.49 -19.75 -10.89
CA GLN A 46 -13.11 -20.20 -10.74
C GLN A 46 -12.47 -19.52 -9.53
N GLN A 47 -11.75 -20.30 -8.75
CA GLN A 47 -10.98 -19.84 -7.61
C GLN A 47 -9.49 -19.89 -7.97
N GLN A 48 -8.77 -18.82 -7.70
CA GLN A 48 -7.34 -18.73 -7.92
C GLN A 48 -6.64 -18.42 -6.61
N ILE A 49 -5.67 -19.27 -6.24
CA ILE A 49 -4.87 -19.12 -5.03
C ILE A 49 -3.46 -18.70 -5.43
N GLY A 50 -2.94 -17.67 -4.77
CA GLY A 50 -1.57 -17.19 -4.98
C GLY A 50 -0.55 -18.05 -4.22
N SER A 51 0.66 -18.16 -4.79
CA SER A 51 1.80 -18.78 -4.11
C SER A 51 3.01 -17.81 -4.15
N PRO A 52 3.17 -16.91 -3.21
CA PRO A 52 2.19 -16.37 -2.25
C PRO A 52 1.18 -15.38 -2.87
N TYR A 53 1.49 -14.77 -4.02
CA TYR A 53 0.65 -13.78 -4.71
C TYR A 53 0.33 -14.19 -6.14
N ILE A 54 -0.83 -13.78 -6.63
CA ILE A 54 -1.24 -13.94 -8.02
C ILE A 54 -0.63 -12.80 -8.83
N LYS A 55 0.44 -13.08 -9.59
CA LYS A 55 1.20 -12.07 -10.34
C LYS A 55 0.43 -11.41 -11.50
N SER A 56 -0.60 -12.08 -12.00
CA SER A 56 -1.38 -11.63 -13.16
C SER A 56 -2.51 -10.67 -12.80
N LEU A 57 -2.85 -10.54 -11.52
CA LEU A 57 -3.99 -9.76 -11.04
C LEU A 57 -3.53 -8.50 -10.29
N SER A 58 -4.20 -7.40 -10.58
CA SER A 58 -4.17 -6.18 -9.79
C SER A 58 -5.53 -5.49 -9.88
N PHE A 59 -5.94 -4.80 -8.82
CA PHE A 59 -7.22 -4.11 -8.77
C PHE A 59 -7.01 -2.63 -8.52
N GLU A 60 -7.87 -1.80 -9.13
CA GLU A 60 -7.89 -0.37 -8.86
C GLU A 60 -8.97 -0.06 -7.83
N ALA A 61 -8.60 0.70 -6.82
CA ALA A 61 -9.50 1.25 -5.82
C ALA A 61 -9.41 2.78 -5.80
N LYS A 62 -10.46 3.46 -5.36
CA LYS A 62 -10.46 4.91 -5.12
C LYS A 62 -10.56 5.20 -3.64
N ILE A 63 -9.83 6.19 -3.16
CA ILE A 63 -9.96 6.69 -1.79
C ILE A 63 -11.23 7.52 -1.71
N VAL A 64 -12.14 7.13 -0.82
CA VAL A 64 -13.41 7.82 -0.57
C VAL A 64 -13.25 8.87 0.51
N SER A 65 -12.66 8.49 1.65
CA SER A 65 -12.46 9.38 2.80
C SER A 65 -11.22 8.99 3.60
N HIS A 66 -10.76 9.93 4.40
CA HIS A 66 -9.78 9.72 5.45
C HIS A 66 -10.43 10.07 6.77
N ASP A 67 -10.47 9.12 7.68
CA ASP A 67 -11.12 9.28 8.96
C ASP A 67 -10.18 8.83 10.08
N SER A 68 -10.61 9.05 11.31
CA SER A 68 -9.87 8.63 12.49
C SER A 68 -10.82 7.97 13.48
N ASP A 69 -10.32 6.93 14.16
CA ASP A 69 -11.04 6.29 15.25
C ASP A 69 -11.18 7.22 16.45
N ASN A 70 -12.10 6.87 17.32
CA ASN A 70 -12.25 7.54 18.60
C ASN A 70 -10.95 7.48 19.40
N LYS A 71 -10.68 8.53 20.14
CA LYS A 71 -9.48 8.64 20.95
C LYS A 71 -9.48 7.60 22.07
N ILE A 72 -8.49 6.72 22.07
CA ILE A 72 -8.28 5.74 23.14
C ILE A 72 -7.32 6.35 24.16
N LEU A 73 -7.76 6.39 25.41
CA LEU A 73 -6.97 6.89 26.53
C LEU A 73 -6.17 5.72 27.12
N VAL A 74 -4.85 5.80 26.99
CA VAL A 74 -3.91 4.82 27.58
C VAL A 74 -3.37 5.41 28.87
N TYR A 75 -3.67 4.77 29.99
CA TYR A 75 -3.19 5.14 31.31
C TYR A 75 -2.19 4.09 31.81
N LYS A 76 -1.02 4.54 32.20
CA LYS A 76 0.04 3.70 32.76
C LYS A 76 0.34 4.17 34.17
N LYS A 77 0.28 3.24 35.14
CA LYS A 77 0.59 3.47 36.55
C LYS A 77 1.50 2.36 37.09
N LYS A 78 2.46 2.73 37.92
CA LYS A 78 3.26 1.78 38.70
C LYS A 78 2.90 1.95 40.17
N ARG A 79 2.58 0.83 40.83
CA ARG A 79 2.24 0.86 42.28
C ARG A 79 3.44 1.33 43.09
N ARG A 80 3.19 2.12 44.13
CA ARG A 80 4.18 2.58 45.14
C ARG A 80 5.38 3.36 44.56
N LYS A 81 5.31 3.87 43.34
CA LYS A 81 6.43 4.59 42.69
C LYS A 81 6.08 5.99 42.18
N GLY A 82 4.89 6.50 42.48
CA GLY A 82 4.44 7.81 41.98
C GLY A 82 4.45 7.95 40.44
N TYR A 83 4.62 6.86 39.70
CA TYR A 83 4.65 6.89 38.25
C TYR A 83 3.24 6.77 37.67
N GLU A 84 2.81 7.84 37.04
CA GLU A 84 1.54 7.90 36.31
C GLU A 84 1.73 8.58 34.97
N LYS A 85 1.21 7.98 33.88
CA LYS A 85 1.29 8.57 32.56
C LYS A 85 0.01 8.31 31.77
N LYS A 86 -0.68 9.38 31.39
CA LYS A 86 -1.88 9.36 30.56
C LYS A 86 -1.53 9.80 29.13
N ARG A 87 -1.84 9.00 28.13
CA ARG A 87 -1.68 9.33 26.71
C ARG A 87 -2.94 8.99 25.94
N GLY A 88 -3.34 9.85 25.01
CA GLY A 88 -4.38 9.53 24.03
C GLY A 88 -3.76 9.05 22.73
N HIS A 89 -4.37 8.03 22.12
CA HIS A 89 -4.05 7.57 20.78
C HIS A 89 -5.28 7.66 19.89
N THR A 90 -5.11 8.20 18.69
CA THR A 90 -6.14 8.25 17.64
C THR A 90 -5.57 7.59 16.41
N GLN A 91 -6.16 6.46 16.02
CA GLN A 91 -5.73 5.73 14.82
C GLN A 91 -6.40 6.33 13.59
N LYS A 92 -5.57 6.77 12.63
CA LYS A 92 -6.06 7.24 11.32
C LYS A 92 -6.23 6.04 10.39
N PHE A 93 -7.26 6.11 9.55
CA PHE A 93 -7.51 5.13 8.51
C PHE A 93 -8.02 5.79 7.24
N SER A 94 -8.02 5.06 6.15
CA SER A 94 -8.59 5.48 4.88
C SER A 94 -9.68 4.51 4.47
N THR A 95 -10.74 5.02 3.88
CA THR A 95 -11.79 4.21 3.29
C THR A 95 -11.59 4.17 1.79
N ILE A 96 -11.45 2.99 1.23
CA ILE A 96 -11.32 2.78 -0.22
C ILE A 96 -12.56 2.09 -0.77
N LYS A 97 -12.89 2.39 -2.00
CA LYS A 97 -13.96 1.73 -2.78
C LYS A 97 -13.38 1.10 -4.01
N VAL A 98 -13.71 -0.16 -4.24
CA VAL A 98 -13.38 -0.88 -5.46
C VAL A 98 -14.62 -0.89 -6.36
N ASP A 99 -14.58 -0.17 -7.47
CA ASP A 99 -15.73 -0.06 -8.36
C ASP A 99 -15.99 -1.37 -9.11
N LYS A 100 -14.91 -2.00 -9.63
CA LYS A 100 -14.99 -3.29 -10.34
C LYS A 100 -13.73 -4.11 -10.06
N LEU A 101 -13.90 -5.39 -9.83
CA LEU A 101 -12.82 -6.37 -9.77
C LEU A 101 -12.38 -6.77 -11.19
N SER A 102 -12.12 -5.77 -12.05
CA SER A 102 -11.59 -6.02 -13.38
C SER A 102 -10.09 -6.31 -13.30
N VAL A 103 -9.71 -7.41 -13.92
CA VAL A 103 -8.31 -7.84 -14.01
C VAL A 103 -7.53 -6.81 -14.83
N VAL A 104 -6.82 -5.93 -14.16
CA VAL A 104 -5.83 -5.08 -14.83
C VAL A 104 -4.59 -5.95 -15.05
N LYS A 105 -4.44 -6.49 -16.27
CA LYS A 105 -3.20 -7.21 -16.64
C LYS A 105 -2.04 -6.24 -16.44
N LYS A 106 -1.12 -6.57 -15.53
CA LYS A 106 0.12 -5.81 -15.34
C LYS A 106 0.84 -5.74 -16.70
N LYS A 107 0.85 -4.57 -17.34
CA LYS A 107 1.82 -4.28 -18.38
C LYS A 107 3.19 -4.30 -17.72
N SER A 108 4.00 -5.30 -18.01
CA SER A 108 5.40 -5.35 -17.62
C SER A 108 6.14 -4.22 -18.33
N THR A 109 6.16 -3.04 -17.72
CA THR A 109 7.09 -1.99 -18.11
C THR A 109 8.46 -2.39 -17.56
N VAL A 110 9.16 -3.21 -18.33
CA VAL A 110 10.61 -3.35 -18.18
C VAL A 110 11.19 -1.96 -18.46
N LYS A 111 11.46 -1.19 -17.43
CA LYS A 111 12.28 0.00 -17.53
C LYS A 111 13.68 -0.45 -17.94
N LYS A 112 13.98 -0.31 -19.23
CA LYS A 112 15.32 -0.42 -19.80
C LYS A 112 16.17 0.64 -19.07
N ALA A 113 17.12 0.19 -18.26
CA ALA A 113 18.07 1.06 -17.59
C ALA A 113 18.85 1.88 -18.65
N PRO A 114 19.04 3.20 -18.45
CA PRO A 114 19.89 3.96 -19.35
C PRO A 114 21.33 3.49 -19.17
N LYS A 115 21.95 3.03 -20.25
CA LYS A 115 23.39 2.77 -20.32
C LYS A 115 24.11 4.08 -20.09
N SER A 116 24.78 4.21 -18.96
CA SER A 116 25.73 5.30 -18.69
C SER A 116 26.96 5.10 -19.57
N SER A 117 27.10 5.93 -20.60
CA SER A 117 28.32 6.06 -21.37
C SER A 117 29.35 6.85 -20.54
N THR A 118 30.28 6.13 -19.95
CA THR A 118 31.44 6.72 -19.26
C THR A 118 32.42 7.22 -20.33
N ALA A 119 32.37 8.50 -20.64
CA ALA A 119 33.42 9.17 -21.39
C ALA A 119 34.56 9.51 -20.46
N LYS A 120 35.64 8.74 -20.58
CA LYS A 120 36.93 8.92 -19.96
C LYS A 120 37.59 10.18 -20.53
N LYS A 121 37.68 11.26 -19.76
CA LYS A 121 38.43 12.46 -20.13
C LYS A 121 39.64 12.58 -19.19
N THR A 122 40.81 12.23 -19.71
CA THR A 122 42.14 12.43 -19.12
C THR A 122 42.49 13.93 -19.10
N PRO A 123 42.96 14.52 -18.02
CA PRO A 123 43.62 15.81 -18.07
C PRO A 123 45.11 15.65 -18.30
N LYS A 124 45.53 16.31 -19.32
CA LYS A 124 46.92 16.50 -19.80
C LYS A 124 47.71 17.38 -18.80
N ALA A 125 48.82 16.85 -18.32
CA ALA A 125 49.79 17.58 -17.54
C ALA A 125 50.35 18.77 -18.35
N LYS A 126 50.44 19.95 -17.73
CA LYS A 126 51.28 21.04 -18.19
C LYS A 126 52.37 21.26 -17.16
N GLU A 127 53.53 20.84 -17.54
CA GLU A 127 54.84 21.25 -17.05
C GLU A 127 55.12 22.72 -17.46
N LYS A 128 55.49 23.55 -16.54
CA LYS A 128 56.29 24.75 -16.73
C LYS A 128 57.01 25.06 -15.41
N LYS A 129 58.32 24.86 -15.47
CA LYS A 129 59.42 25.80 -15.32
C LYS A 129 59.38 26.68 -14.05
#